data_4e2fc93fdfedd8863730f74ae1014410
#
_entry.id   4e2fc93fdfedd8863730f74ae1014410
#
_cell.length_a   1.000
_cell.length_b   1.000
_cell.length_c   1.000
_cell.angle_alpha   90.00
_cell.angle_beta   90.00
_cell.angle_gamma   90.00
#
_symmetry.space_group_name_H-M   'P 1'
#
loop_
_entity.id
_entity.type
_entity.pdbx_description
1 polymer ?
#
loop_
_entity_poly.entity_id
_entity_poly.type
_entity_poly.pdbx_seq_one_letter_code
_entity_poly.pdbx_strand_id
1 'polypeptide(L)'
;MTKIWIEDAALRDKVERLAVELDLSLAPDGRLVDYQAGPAGKLEVADQGEGVLIVAPDLPHFFHGLALWNMRQQAGQTSSFSQPISFSRNGLMLDNSRNAVAKVDYVKSLLRRLAVLGHSWYMLYMEDVYEIPEQPYFGAFRGRYSQADLRELDAYAQDLGIELVPCVQTLAHLNQFFQWEHINSQYADLADVLHVGREETYTLIDQMLASLSSCFTTKRIHLGMDEAYDLGRGHYLDQVGLRAKTDIMLDHLARMKTLCDRYDLEPIIWDDMFFSWYNQVGEDEKIAIPEGISLMYWDYYQHSTQAYLDKIAQRRSLGAQVSFAGGAWRWTGYTPHHRKTLVASLAGLAAARQTGIQEVMATAWGDDSSESPFEVAVFGLVLYSYLDSHADYVEEEFSQWLSFFTGLSLSDWLKQGELDLLPEWDQLAGIDVTPSKYFFYQDLLLPMFMPQIESMDVDYGARMAKLAVDFDAMEGGNPAVNQFYSDYALCLANKWNLPYLIWQAYHAHDRQTLADLVHGRLPQLIADYDRVLQSRRQVWLQEANPFGLEILEYRIGGLMTRTQAVISRLKDYLSGRLDSLPELEEARLNPLPNDQSGFKPAVNYNRALRTMSRSRMTW
;
A
#
# COMPACT_ATOMS: atom_id res chain seq x y z
N MET A 1 14.09 -10.22 27.57
CA MET A 1 14.94 -10.62 26.42
C MET A 1 15.69 -11.89 26.77
N THR A 2 15.53 -12.92 25.95
CA THR A 2 16.24 -14.21 26.04
C THR A 2 17.71 -14.01 25.62
N LYS A 3 18.67 -14.56 26.39
CA LYS A 3 20.08 -14.50 26.06
C LYS A 3 20.51 -15.66 25.17
N ILE A 4 21.19 -15.36 24.09
CA ILE A 4 21.76 -16.36 23.17
C ILE A 4 23.23 -16.05 22.88
N TRP A 5 23.94 -17.05 22.35
CA TRP A 5 25.28 -16.92 21.82
C TRP A 5 25.42 -17.64 20.48
N ILE A 6 26.15 -17.07 19.56
CA ILE A 6 26.45 -17.63 18.23
C ILE A 6 27.98 -17.59 18.07
N GLU A 7 28.60 -18.73 17.80
CA GLU A 7 30.06 -18.82 17.66
C GLU A 7 30.57 -18.16 16.38
N ASP A 8 29.84 -18.36 15.26
CA ASP A 8 30.16 -17.69 13.99
C ASP A 8 30.04 -16.16 14.14
N ALA A 9 31.15 -15.46 14.01
CA ALA A 9 31.21 -14.02 14.21
C ALA A 9 30.39 -13.25 13.16
N ALA A 10 30.40 -13.69 11.90
CA ALA A 10 29.67 -13.02 10.82
C ALA A 10 28.15 -13.20 10.99
N LEU A 11 27.71 -14.37 11.39
CA LEU A 11 26.30 -14.62 11.69
C LEU A 11 25.86 -13.90 12.96
N ARG A 12 26.72 -13.86 13.99
CA ARG A 12 26.46 -13.12 15.23
C ARG A 12 26.24 -11.63 14.98
N ASP A 13 27.08 -11.00 14.16
CA ASP A 13 26.96 -9.57 13.81
C ASP A 13 25.62 -9.27 13.09
N LYS A 14 25.12 -10.22 12.27
CA LYS A 14 23.81 -10.10 11.61
C LYS A 14 22.67 -10.21 12.62
N VAL A 15 22.71 -11.18 13.53
CA VAL A 15 21.71 -11.37 14.58
C VAL A 15 21.71 -10.21 15.57
N GLU A 16 22.87 -9.61 15.86
CA GLU A 16 22.96 -8.40 16.71
C GLU A 16 22.17 -7.22 16.12
N ARG A 17 22.24 -7.03 14.81
CA ARG A 17 21.43 -5.99 14.12
C ARG A 17 19.93 -6.25 14.15
N LEU A 18 19.53 -7.50 14.33
CA LEU A 18 18.12 -7.94 14.42
C LEU A 18 17.66 -8.16 15.87
N ALA A 19 18.49 -7.85 16.85
CA ALA A 19 18.26 -8.18 18.26
C ALA A 19 16.95 -7.58 18.80
N VAL A 20 16.60 -6.38 18.35
CA VAL A 20 15.36 -5.69 18.72
C VAL A 20 14.14 -6.40 18.11
N GLU A 21 14.17 -6.68 16.83
CA GLU A 21 13.08 -7.34 16.10
C GLU A 21 12.90 -8.81 16.55
N LEU A 22 13.98 -9.44 17.04
CA LEU A 22 13.98 -10.80 17.57
C LEU A 22 13.61 -10.87 19.06
N ASP A 23 13.57 -9.75 19.76
CA ASP A 23 13.47 -9.66 21.24
C ASP A 23 14.51 -10.53 21.97
N LEU A 24 15.76 -10.48 21.49
CA LEU A 24 16.90 -11.26 22.00
C LEU A 24 18.03 -10.35 22.46
N SER A 25 18.93 -10.90 23.26
CA SER A 25 20.22 -10.28 23.59
C SER A 25 21.36 -11.28 23.40
N LEU A 26 22.49 -10.78 22.86
CA LEU A 26 23.70 -11.59 22.65
C LEU A 26 24.61 -11.48 23.87
N ALA A 27 24.99 -12.63 24.44
CA ALA A 27 25.91 -12.69 25.57
C ALA A 27 26.67 -14.02 25.57
N PRO A 28 27.98 -14.04 25.90
CA PRO A 28 28.78 -15.26 25.92
C PRO A 28 28.27 -16.35 26.88
N ASP A 29 27.51 -15.97 27.89
CA ASP A 29 26.81 -16.86 28.83
C ASP A 29 25.40 -17.24 28.36
N GLY A 30 24.99 -16.80 27.15
CA GLY A 30 23.72 -17.11 26.55
C GLY A 30 23.64 -18.53 25.98
N ARG A 31 22.45 -18.94 25.62
CA ARG A 31 22.20 -20.24 25.03
C ARG A 31 22.83 -20.34 23.65
N LEU A 32 23.56 -21.41 23.36
CA LEU A 32 24.22 -21.59 22.06
C LEU A 32 23.17 -21.78 20.95
N VAL A 33 23.33 -21.05 19.85
CA VAL A 33 22.50 -21.18 18.64
C VAL A 33 23.38 -21.48 17.46
N ASP A 34 23.08 -22.57 16.77
CA ASP A 34 23.76 -23.00 15.56
C ASP A 34 22.81 -22.92 14.35
N TYR A 35 23.37 -22.51 13.20
CA TYR A 35 22.71 -22.51 11.90
C TYR A 35 23.29 -23.58 11.00
N GLN A 36 22.42 -24.38 10.37
CA GLN A 36 22.79 -25.32 9.32
C GLN A 36 21.92 -25.06 8.08
N ALA A 37 22.58 -24.95 6.91
CA ALA A 37 21.85 -24.89 5.65
C ALA A 37 21.09 -26.21 5.42
N GLY A 38 19.79 -26.04 5.14
CA GLY A 38 18.83 -27.14 4.95
C GLY A 38 18.22 -27.15 3.56
N PRO A 39 17.36 -28.13 3.28
CA PRO A 39 16.66 -28.25 2.01
C PRO A 39 15.65 -27.10 1.86
N ALA A 40 15.38 -26.68 0.62
CA ALA A 40 14.27 -25.80 0.30
C ALA A 40 12.92 -26.42 0.78
N GLY A 41 11.98 -25.55 1.14
CA GLY A 41 10.62 -25.98 1.52
C GLY A 41 10.46 -26.44 2.97
N LYS A 42 11.46 -26.32 3.83
CA LYS A 42 11.38 -26.76 5.22
C LYS A 42 12.23 -25.92 6.17
N LEU A 43 11.65 -25.57 7.32
CA LEU A 43 12.34 -24.99 8.48
C LEU A 43 12.25 -25.97 9.65
N GLU A 44 13.38 -26.28 10.28
CA GLU A 44 13.44 -27.12 11.47
C GLU A 44 14.19 -26.42 12.60
N VAL A 45 13.64 -26.48 13.79
CA VAL A 45 14.25 -26.00 15.03
C VAL A 45 14.32 -27.15 16.02
N ALA A 46 15.52 -27.53 16.42
CA ALA A 46 15.79 -28.57 17.42
C ALA A 46 16.38 -27.93 18.68
N ASP A 47 15.56 -27.84 19.71
CA ASP A 47 15.97 -27.39 21.05
C ASP A 47 16.50 -28.57 21.83
N GLN A 48 17.82 -28.62 22.10
CA GLN A 48 18.53 -29.73 22.73
C GLN A 48 18.87 -29.47 24.20
N GLY A 49 18.27 -28.44 24.83
CA GLY A 49 18.54 -28.10 26.23
C GLY A 49 19.76 -27.18 26.40
N GLU A 50 20.95 -27.60 26.01
CA GLU A 50 22.17 -26.80 26.08
C GLU A 50 22.34 -25.87 24.88
N GLY A 51 21.77 -26.24 23.73
CA GLY A 51 21.83 -25.47 22.48
C GLY A 51 20.56 -25.57 21.65
N VAL A 52 20.49 -24.74 20.61
CA VAL A 52 19.42 -24.72 19.62
C VAL A 52 20.03 -24.84 18.24
N LEU A 53 19.66 -25.87 17.49
CA LEU A 53 20.02 -26.03 16.09
C LEU A 53 18.86 -25.59 15.21
N ILE A 54 19.12 -24.64 14.29
CA ILE A 54 18.15 -24.19 13.29
C ILE A 54 18.64 -24.63 11.91
N VAL A 55 17.83 -25.46 11.25
CA VAL A 55 18.07 -25.93 9.88
C VAL A 55 17.11 -25.21 8.95
N ALA A 56 17.64 -24.36 8.08
CA ALA A 56 16.86 -23.48 7.21
C ALA A 56 17.55 -23.32 5.84
N PRO A 57 16.78 -23.06 4.74
CA PRO A 57 17.36 -22.97 3.40
C PRO A 57 18.23 -21.73 3.18
N ASP A 58 17.97 -20.66 3.92
CA ASP A 58 18.61 -19.35 3.79
C ASP A 58 18.59 -18.55 5.10
N LEU A 59 19.21 -17.36 5.10
CA LEU A 59 19.31 -16.50 6.28
C LEU A 59 17.96 -15.97 6.77
N PRO A 60 17.04 -15.45 5.92
CA PRO A 60 15.72 -15.04 6.38
C PRO A 60 14.97 -16.14 7.14
N HIS A 61 14.95 -17.36 6.62
CA HIS A 61 14.31 -18.48 7.32
C HIS A 61 15.07 -18.90 8.59
N PHE A 62 16.38 -18.73 8.65
CA PHE A 62 17.13 -18.90 9.91
C PHE A 62 16.68 -17.87 10.95
N PHE A 63 16.62 -16.58 10.60
CA PHE A 63 16.18 -15.53 11.51
C PHE A 63 14.72 -15.73 11.94
N HIS A 64 13.87 -16.17 11.02
CA HIS A 64 12.49 -16.53 11.32
C HIS A 64 12.40 -17.71 12.30
N GLY A 65 13.18 -18.76 12.09
CA GLY A 65 13.28 -19.90 13.00
C GLY A 65 13.70 -19.49 14.41
N LEU A 66 14.65 -18.55 14.49
CA LEU A 66 15.11 -17.98 15.76
C LEU A 66 14.02 -17.14 16.45
N ALA A 67 13.29 -16.32 15.67
CA ALA A 67 12.14 -15.55 16.17
C ALA A 67 11.04 -16.47 16.73
N LEU A 68 10.65 -17.50 15.96
CA LEU A 68 9.61 -18.44 16.38
C LEU A 68 10.04 -19.29 17.58
N TRP A 69 11.32 -19.68 17.65
CA TRP A 69 11.87 -20.34 18.83
C TRP A 69 11.72 -19.46 20.06
N ASN A 70 12.10 -18.17 19.98
CA ASN A 70 11.98 -17.23 21.09
C ASN A 70 10.51 -16.99 21.47
N MET A 71 9.62 -16.83 20.51
CA MET A 71 8.18 -16.67 20.73
C MET A 71 7.62 -17.85 21.54
N ARG A 72 7.96 -19.10 21.14
CA ARG A 72 7.51 -20.32 21.83
C ARG A 72 8.11 -20.44 23.22
N GLN A 73 9.38 -20.06 23.42
CA GLN A 73 10.03 -20.02 24.74
C GLN A 73 9.27 -19.07 25.69
N GLN A 74 8.95 -17.86 25.22
CA GLN A 74 8.20 -16.87 26.01
C GLN A 74 6.80 -17.35 26.36
N ALA A 75 6.15 -18.09 25.47
CA ALA A 75 4.84 -18.67 25.67
C ALA A 75 4.85 -19.96 26.52
N GLY A 76 6.02 -20.47 26.93
CA GLY A 76 6.16 -21.75 27.64
C GLY A 76 5.76 -22.97 26.83
N GLN A 77 5.81 -22.87 25.50
CA GLN A 77 5.48 -23.93 24.55
C GLN A 77 6.71 -24.81 24.23
N THR A 78 6.48 -25.97 23.57
CA THR A 78 7.57 -26.80 23.04
C THR A 78 8.34 -26.02 21.98
N SER A 79 9.65 -25.83 22.18
CA SER A 79 10.51 -24.99 21.36
C SER A 79 11.13 -25.73 20.17
N SER A 80 11.10 -27.08 20.16
CA SER A 80 11.45 -27.87 18.97
C SER A 80 10.21 -27.98 18.07
N PHE A 81 10.40 -27.68 16.78
CA PHE A 81 9.34 -27.76 15.80
C PHE A 81 9.89 -27.93 14.38
N SER A 82 9.02 -28.32 13.49
CA SER A 82 9.27 -28.33 12.04
C SER A 82 8.05 -27.79 11.32
N GLN A 83 8.28 -26.91 10.34
CA GLN A 83 7.22 -26.34 9.52
C GLN A 83 7.60 -26.31 8.03
N PRO A 84 6.61 -26.39 7.12
CA PRO A 84 6.85 -26.21 5.70
C PRO A 84 7.19 -24.75 5.38
N ILE A 85 7.86 -24.54 4.25
CA ILE A 85 7.99 -23.26 3.54
C ILE A 85 7.31 -23.47 2.19
N SER A 86 6.18 -22.84 1.97
CA SER A 86 5.36 -23.09 0.78
C SER A 86 5.87 -22.39 -0.47
N PHE A 87 6.51 -21.22 -0.29
CA PHE A 87 6.96 -20.37 -1.38
C PHE A 87 8.49 -20.21 -1.33
N SER A 88 9.14 -20.34 -2.47
CA SER A 88 10.60 -20.13 -2.55
C SER A 88 10.97 -18.66 -2.39
N ARG A 89 10.06 -17.75 -2.70
CA ARG A 89 10.15 -16.32 -2.43
C ARG A 89 8.81 -15.77 -1.93
N ASN A 90 8.87 -15.11 -0.80
CA ASN A 90 7.77 -14.40 -0.17
C ASN A 90 8.27 -13.02 0.26
N GLY A 91 7.51 -11.95 -0.01
CA GLY A 91 8.02 -10.61 0.27
C GLY A 91 7.00 -9.48 0.16
N LEU A 92 7.52 -8.26 0.12
CA LEU A 92 6.78 -7.01 0.06
C LEU A 92 7.18 -6.19 -1.16
N MET A 93 6.20 -5.56 -1.80
CA MET A 93 6.40 -4.39 -2.64
C MET A 93 5.85 -3.16 -1.92
N LEU A 94 6.69 -2.15 -1.68
CA LEU A 94 6.27 -0.86 -1.13
C LEU A 94 6.28 0.20 -2.22
N ASP A 95 5.15 0.91 -2.34
CA ASP A 95 5.01 2.04 -3.25
C ASP A 95 5.68 3.30 -2.67
N ASN A 96 6.71 3.77 -3.37
CA ASN A 96 7.47 4.99 -3.05
C ASN A 96 7.16 6.16 -3.99
N SER A 97 6.24 6.00 -4.94
CA SER A 97 6.04 6.97 -6.01
C SER A 97 4.82 7.86 -5.82
N ARG A 98 3.84 7.45 -5.00
CA ARG A 98 2.65 8.27 -4.71
C ARG A 98 2.95 9.28 -3.59
N ASN A 99 3.87 10.20 -3.87
CA ASN A 99 4.41 11.29 -3.07
C ASN A 99 5.35 10.85 -1.92
N ALA A 100 5.01 9.86 -1.13
CA ALA A 100 5.86 9.39 -0.05
C ALA A 100 7.02 8.54 -0.57
N VAL A 101 8.25 9.02 -0.45
CA VAL A 101 9.47 8.26 -0.70
C VAL A 101 10.05 7.86 0.65
N ALA A 102 10.11 6.57 0.93
CA ALA A 102 10.60 6.05 2.21
C ALA A 102 12.06 6.42 2.44
N LYS A 103 12.40 6.83 3.67
CA LYS A 103 13.79 7.08 4.03
C LYS A 103 14.62 5.80 3.95
N VAL A 104 15.91 5.94 3.65
CA VAL A 104 16.85 4.82 3.64
C VAL A 104 16.81 4.07 4.98
N ASP A 105 16.81 4.78 6.11
CA ASP A 105 16.75 4.15 7.44
C ASP A 105 15.44 3.43 7.71
N TYR A 106 14.30 3.95 7.19
CA TYR A 106 13.01 3.28 7.29
C TYR A 106 12.99 1.99 6.46
N VAL A 107 13.51 2.02 5.22
CA VAL A 107 13.64 0.81 4.38
C VAL A 107 14.53 -0.23 5.05
N LYS A 108 15.67 0.17 5.66
CA LYS A 108 16.51 -0.75 6.44
C LYS A 108 15.77 -1.36 7.64
N SER A 109 14.96 -0.56 8.35
CA SER A 109 14.09 -1.08 9.42
C SER A 109 13.09 -2.10 8.90
N LEU A 110 12.49 -1.82 7.73
CA LEU A 110 11.57 -2.75 7.08
C LEU A 110 12.27 -4.03 6.63
N LEU A 111 13.49 -3.94 6.08
CA LEU A 111 14.30 -5.11 5.71
C LEU A 111 14.63 -6.01 6.91
N ARG A 112 14.89 -5.43 8.10
CA ARG A 112 15.06 -6.22 9.33
C ARG A 112 13.79 -6.97 9.70
N ARG A 113 12.64 -6.32 9.64
CA ARG A 113 11.33 -6.97 9.90
C ARG A 113 11.04 -8.09 8.88
N LEU A 114 11.34 -7.84 7.59
CA LEU A 114 11.23 -8.86 6.55
C LEU A 114 12.10 -10.09 6.86
N ALA A 115 13.34 -9.88 7.25
CA ALA A 115 14.27 -10.95 7.60
C ALA A 115 13.75 -11.84 8.74
N VAL A 116 13.25 -11.23 9.83
CA VAL A 116 12.73 -12.01 10.99
C VAL A 116 11.38 -12.67 10.71
N LEU A 117 10.66 -12.21 9.68
CA LEU A 117 9.43 -12.83 9.19
C LEU A 117 9.69 -13.91 8.12
N GLY A 118 10.95 -14.18 7.75
CA GLY A 118 11.29 -15.18 6.74
C GLY A 118 11.08 -14.74 5.30
N HIS A 119 10.87 -13.44 5.07
CA HIS A 119 10.73 -12.92 3.71
C HIS A 119 12.08 -12.80 3.02
N SER A 120 12.17 -13.26 1.78
CA SER A 120 13.44 -13.39 1.05
C SER A 120 13.58 -12.41 -0.11
N TRP A 121 12.55 -11.62 -0.44
CA TRP A 121 12.66 -10.56 -1.43
C TRP A 121 11.85 -9.32 -1.06
N TYR A 122 12.29 -8.17 -1.60
CA TYR A 122 11.62 -6.87 -1.44
C TYR A 122 11.67 -6.13 -2.77
N MET A 123 10.52 -5.62 -3.23
CA MET A 123 10.44 -4.77 -4.40
C MET A 123 10.28 -3.32 -4.00
N LEU A 124 11.17 -2.48 -4.49
CA LEU A 124 11.12 -1.04 -4.34
C LEU A 124 10.40 -0.46 -5.56
N TYR A 125 9.10 -0.17 -5.42
CA TYR A 125 8.31 0.40 -6.50
C TYR A 125 8.61 1.88 -6.66
N MET A 126 9.09 2.27 -7.83
CA MET A 126 9.56 3.61 -8.17
C MET A 126 9.11 3.97 -9.58
N GLU A 127 8.28 4.98 -9.73
CA GLU A 127 7.90 5.50 -11.06
C GLU A 127 9.03 6.39 -11.60
N ASP A 128 9.18 7.57 -11.00
CA ASP A 128 10.24 8.53 -11.33
C ASP A 128 11.13 8.88 -10.12
N VAL A 129 11.02 8.17 -8.98
CA VAL A 129 11.69 8.57 -7.73
C VAL A 129 13.07 7.92 -7.52
N TYR A 130 13.86 7.84 -8.57
CA TYR A 130 15.28 7.43 -8.52
C TYR A 130 16.12 8.25 -9.49
N GLU A 131 17.43 8.26 -9.27
CA GLU A 131 18.35 9.06 -10.05
C GLU A 131 18.72 8.40 -11.39
N ILE A 132 18.58 9.17 -12.46
CA ILE A 132 19.14 8.88 -13.78
C ILE A 132 20.08 10.04 -14.12
N PRO A 133 21.41 9.84 -14.18
CA PRO A 133 22.38 10.95 -14.34
C PRO A 133 22.12 11.83 -15.56
N GLU A 134 21.69 11.23 -16.68
CA GLU A 134 21.40 11.90 -17.94
C GLU A 134 20.06 12.63 -17.97
N GLN A 135 19.19 12.37 -16.95
CA GLN A 135 17.81 12.89 -16.87
C GLN A 135 17.60 13.69 -15.59
N PRO A 136 18.09 14.94 -15.50
CA PRO A 136 18.03 15.71 -14.26
C PRO A 136 16.60 16.01 -13.77
N TYR A 137 15.62 16.02 -14.65
CA TYR A 137 14.20 16.24 -14.33
C TYR A 137 13.48 14.99 -13.80
N PHE A 138 14.07 13.81 -14.00
CA PHE A 138 13.48 12.56 -13.52
C PHE A 138 13.51 12.53 -11.99
N GLY A 139 12.34 12.55 -11.34
CA GLY A 139 12.17 12.63 -9.89
C GLY A 139 12.63 13.93 -9.25
N ALA A 140 12.83 15.01 -10.02
CA ALA A 140 13.20 16.30 -9.47
C ALA A 140 12.10 16.84 -8.53
N PHE A 141 12.50 17.34 -7.36
CA PHE A 141 11.63 17.82 -6.29
C PHE A 141 10.71 16.76 -5.65
N ARG A 142 10.97 15.47 -5.87
CA ARG A 142 10.17 14.37 -5.32
C ARG A 142 10.88 13.57 -4.22
N GLY A 143 12.08 13.98 -3.81
CA GLY A 143 12.84 13.26 -2.79
C GLY A 143 13.37 11.91 -3.25
N ARG A 144 13.67 11.79 -4.55
CA ARG A 144 14.17 10.58 -5.20
C ARG A 144 15.41 10.00 -4.53
N TYR A 145 15.56 8.69 -4.61
CA TYR A 145 16.78 7.99 -4.21
C TYR A 145 17.95 8.34 -5.14
N SER A 146 19.10 8.66 -4.56
CA SER A 146 20.35 8.71 -5.29
C SER A 146 20.86 7.29 -5.62
N GLN A 147 21.77 7.17 -6.60
CA GLN A 147 22.43 5.90 -6.85
C GLN A 147 23.19 5.37 -5.63
N ALA A 148 23.69 6.27 -4.76
CA ALA A 148 24.35 5.89 -3.51
C ALA A 148 23.35 5.26 -2.52
N ASP A 149 22.16 5.85 -2.36
CA ASP A 149 21.08 5.31 -1.52
C ASP A 149 20.68 3.91 -1.98
N LEU A 150 20.50 3.73 -3.29
CA LEU A 150 20.10 2.44 -3.86
C LEU A 150 21.16 1.35 -3.61
N ARG A 151 22.46 1.67 -3.81
CA ARG A 151 23.55 0.71 -3.51
C ARG A 151 23.65 0.40 -2.02
N GLU A 152 23.41 1.37 -1.16
CA GLU A 152 23.40 1.18 0.29
C GLU A 152 22.26 0.25 0.71
N LEU A 153 21.07 0.42 0.14
CA LEU A 153 19.92 -0.45 0.39
C LEU A 153 20.14 -1.86 -0.14
N ASP A 154 20.68 -2.02 -1.36
CA ASP A 154 20.99 -3.31 -1.95
C ASP A 154 22.00 -4.10 -1.11
N ALA A 155 23.10 -3.47 -0.73
CA ALA A 155 24.11 -4.08 0.13
C ALA A 155 23.55 -4.50 1.50
N TYR A 156 22.69 -3.67 2.10
CA TYR A 156 22.04 -3.98 3.37
C TYR A 156 21.06 -5.15 3.26
N ALA A 157 20.25 -5.20 2.19
CA ALA A 157 19.33 -6.30 1.92
C ALA A 157 20.06 -7.63 1.72
N GLN A 158 21.13 -7.62 0.91
CA GLN A 158 21.97 -8.80 0.68
C GLN A 158 22.62 -9.34 1.95
N ASP A 159 23.08 -8.46 2.82
CA ASP A 159 23.68 -8.87 4.09
C ASP A 159 22.67 -9.62 4.99
N LEU A 160 21.38 -9.35 4.84
CA LEU A 160 20.29 -10.07 5.49
C LEU A 160 19.76 -11.27 4.68
N GLY A 161 20.30 -11.53 3.48
CA GLY A 161 19.83 -12.60 2.59
C GLY A 161 18.54 -12.26 1.83
N ILE A 162 18.18 -10.98 1.73
CA ILE A 162 17.00 -10.48 1.02
C ILE A 162 17.41 -9.99 -0.36
N GLU A 163 16.74 -10.48 -1.41
CA GLU A 163 16.89 -9.96 -2.77
C GLU A 163 16.12 -8.65 -2.91
N LEU A 164 16.81 -7.54 -3.14
CA LEU A 164 16.21 -6.22 -3.42
C LEU A 164 16.02 -6.04 -4.93
N VAL A 165 14.76 -5.97 -5.39
CA VAL A 165 14.42 -5.89 -6.81
C VAL A 165 13.88 -4.50 -7.14
N PRO A 166 14.46 -3.76 -8.10
CA PRO A 166 13.87 -2.52 -8.60
C PRO A 166 12.58 -2.81 -9.36
N CYS A 167 11.52 -2.09 -9.02
CA CYS A 167 10.22 -2.13 -9.70
C CYS A 167 9.92 -0.74 -10.23
N VAL A 168 9.96 -0.58 -11.55
CA VAL A 168 9.89 0.71 -12.24
C VAL A 168 8.79 0.72 -13.28
N GLN A 169 8.57 1.86 -13.91
CA GLN A 169 7.57 2.02 -14.95
C GLN A 169 8.22 2.38 -16.29
N THR A 170 7.99 1.56 -17.30
CA THR A 170 8.56 1.71 -18.63
C THR A 170 7.53 1.90 -19.73
N LEU A 171 6.27 2.10 -19.38
CA LEU A 171 5.18 2.34 -20.33
C LEU A 171 4.17 3.39 -19.83
N ALA A 172 3.51 3.15 -18.69
CA ALA A 172 2.51 4.06 -18.10
C ALA A 172 2.96 4.59 -16.74
N HIS A 173 2.07 5.26 -15.98
CA HIS A 173 2.31 5.82 -14.64
C HIS A 173 3.45 6.85 -14.56
N LEU A 174 3.76 7.55 -15.64
CA LEU A 174 4.82 8.57 -15.68
C LEU A 174 4.27 10.01 -15.66
N ASN A 175 3.04 10.20 -15.21
CA ASN A 175 2.39 11.52 -15.17
C ASN A 175 3.18 12.55 -14.35
N GLN A 176 3.89 12.17 -13.30
CA GLN A 176 4.71 13.09 -12.51
C GLN A 176 5.93 13.58 -13.29
N PHE A 177 6.61 12.68 -13.99
CA PHE A 177 7.70 13.04 -14.88
C PHE A 177 7.24 13.93 -16.05
N PHE A 178 6.04 13.66 -16.57
CA PHE A 178 5.46 14.42 -17.69
C PHE A 178 4.87 15.79 -17.30
N GLN A 179 4.91 16.20 -16.03
CA GLN A 179 4.56 17.57 -15.64
C GLN A 179 5.54 18.63 -16.18
N TRP A 180 6.76 18.24 -16.54
CA TRP A 180 7.71 19.10 -17.23
C TRP A 180 7.35 19.19 -18.71
N GLU A 181 6.92 20.37 -19.18
CA GLU A 181 6.38 20.57 -20.54
C GLU A 181 7.30 20.06 -21.64
N HIS A 182 8.62 20.32 -21.55
CA HIS A 182 9.59 19.84 -22.54
C HIS A 182 9.78 18.32 -22.49
N ILE A 183 9.63 17.69 -21.34
CA ILE A 183 9.66 16.23 -21.17
C ILE A 183 8.39 15.62 -21.77
N ASN A 184 7.23 16.20 -21.46
CA ASN A 184 5.95 15.75 -22.01
C ASN A 184 6.00 15.74 -23.56
N SER A 185 6.39 16.86 -24.17
CA SER A 185 6.46 16.97 -25.64
C SER A 185 7.47 16.00 -26.28
N GLN A 186 8.50 15.58 -25.55
CA GLN A 186 9.53 14.67 -26.05
C GLN A 186 9.13 13.20 -25.95
N TYR A 187 8.51 12.78 -24.85
CA TYR A 187 8.35 11.37 -24.51
C TYR A 187 6.89 10.90 -24.45
N ALA A 188 5.93 11.78 -24.19
CA ALA A 188 4.57 11.36 -23.93
C ALA A 188 3.77 11.03 -25.21
N ASP A 189 3.02 9.93 -25.16
CA ASP A 189 1.89 9.69 -26.06
C ASP A 189 0.61 10.29 -25.46
N LEU A 190 0.40 10.07 -24.18
CA LEU A 190 -0.71 10.56 -23.36
C LEU A 190 -0.17 11.18 -22.07
N ALA A 191 -1.05 11.65 -21.20
CA ALA A 191 -0.68 12.34 -19.96
C ALA A 191 0.21 11.53 -19.01
N ASP A 192 0.21 10.20 -19.13
CA ASP A 192 0.94 9.26 -18.27
C ASP A 192 1.61 8.11 -19.03
N VAL A 193 1.45 8.06 -20.36
CA VAL A 193 1.93 6.94 -21.21
C VAL A 193 3.04 7.40 -22.15
N LEU A 194 4.14 6.64 -22.21
CA LEU A 194 5.24 6.82 -23.13
C LEU A 194 4.80 6.59 -24.58
N HIS A 195 5.37 7.37 -25.49
CA HIS A 195 5.16 7.18 -26.93
C HIS A 195 5.95 5.97 -27.45
N VAL A 196 5.29 4.84 -27.58
CA VAL A 196 5.88 3.61 -28.11
C VAL A 196 6.33 3.81 -29.56
N GLY A 197 7.51 3.30 -29.90
CA GLY A 197 8.06 3.39 -31.27
C GLY A 197 8.96 4.57 -31.53
N ARG A 198 9.01 5.60 -30.67
CA ARG A 198 10.01 6.67 -30.76
C ARG A 198 11.36 6.21 -30.21
N GLU A 199 12.44 6.54 -30.87
CA GLU A 199 13.81 6.18 -30.43
C GLU A 199 14.18 6.89 -29.12
N GLU A 200 13.67 8.10 -28.89
CA GLU A 200 13.85 8.86 -27.65
C GLU A 200 13.31 8.10 -26.44
N THR A 201 12.16 7.43 -26.57
CA THR A 201 11.57 6.58 -25.54
C THR A 201 12.52 5.46 -25.12
N TYR A 202 13.12 4.79 -26.11
CA TYR A 202 14.02 3.67 -25.83
C TYR A 202 15.41 4.12 -25.37
N THR A 203 15.83 5.33 -25.74
CA THR A 203 17.02 5.97 -25.18
C THR A 203 16.82 6.28 -23.69
N LEU A 204 15.66 6.82 -23.32
CA LEU A 204 15.32 7.04 -21.91
C LEU A 204 15.31 5.72 -21.12
N ILE A 205 14.64 4.69 -21.66
CA ILE A 205 14.58 3.39 -20.98
C ILE A 205 15.97 2.75 -20.87
N ASP A 206 16.82 2.86 -21.88
CA ASP A 206 18.22 2.39 -21.81
C ASP A 206 18.99 3.08 -20.67
N GLN A 207 18.82 4.39 -20.50
CA GLN A 207 19.40 5.16 -19.39
C GLN A 207 18.83 4.72 -18.01
N MET A 208 17.52 4.43 -17.93
CA MET A 208 16.89 3.86 -16.74
C MET A 208 17.55 2.53 -16.36
N LEU A 209 17.65 1.60 -17.31
CA LEU A 209 18.24 0.27 -17.09
C LEU A 209 19.73 0.36 -16.74
N ALA A 210 20.48 1.24 -17.41
CA ALA A 210 21.91 1.48 -17.11
C ALA A 210 22.09 1.98 -15.68
N SER A 211 21.28 2.95 -15.23
CA SER A 211 21.34 3.48 -13.88
C SER A 211 21.04 2.39 -12.85
N LEU A 212 19.93 1.65 -13.03
CA LEU A 212 19.50 0.63 -12.07
C LEU A 212 20.44 -0.58 -12.04
N SER A 213 20.86 -1.11 -13.16
CA SER A 213 21.81 -2.24 -13.22
C SER A 213 23.15 -1.94 -12.54
N SER A 214 23.52 -0.66 -12.44
CA SER A 214 24.72 -0.22 -11.72
C SER A 214 24.55 -0.14 -10.20
N CYS A 215 23.31 -0.20 -9.70
CA CYS A 215 22.97 0.01 -8.29
C CYS A 215 22.55 -1.29 -7.58
N PHE A 216 21.99 -2.25 -8.31
CA PHE A 216 21.48 -3.50 -7.75
C PHE A 216 22.31 -4.69 -8.21
N THR A 217 22.47 -5.65 -7.33
CA THR A 217 23.21 -6.89 -7.62
C THR A 217 22.29 -7.97 -8.19
N THR A 218 20.99 -7.88 -7.96
CA THR A 218 20.02 -8.78 -8.60
C THR A 218 20.05 -8.61 -10.12
N LYS A 219 19.77 -9.71 -10.83
CA LYS A 219 19.51 -9.68 -12.27
C LYS A 219 18.05 -9.42 -12.60
N ARG A 220 17.18 -9.45 -11.62
CA ARG A 220 15.75 -9.28 -11.79
C ARG A 220 15.40 -7.78 -11.81
N ILE A 221 14.51 -7.42 -12.70
CA ILE A 221 13.92 -6.09 -12.76
C ILE A 221 12.44 -6.20 -13.09
N HIS A 222 11.59 -5.49 -12.34
CA HIS A 222 10.19 -5.37 -12.67
C HIS A 222 9.97 -4.07 -13.49
N LEU A 223 9.50 -4.22 -14.71
CA LEU A 223 9.39 -3.12 -15.70
C LEU A 223 8.06 -2.36 -15.63
N GLY A 224 7.13 -2.76 -14.74
CA GLY A 224 5.79 -2.20 -14.69
C GLY A 224 4.95 -2.64 -15.88
N MET A 225 4.58 -1.70 -16.74
CA MET A 225 3.84 -1.88 -18.00
C MET A 225 2.34 -2.14 -17.81
N ASP A 226 1.80 -1.85 -16.63
CA ASP A 226 0.39 -1.96 -16.25
C ASP A 226 -0.42 -0.72 -16.65
N GLU A 227 -1.73 -0.90 -16.71
CA GLU A 227 -2.76 0.15 -16.79
C GLU A 227 -2.59 1.21 -17.90
N ALA A 228 -1.90 0.89 -18.99
CA ALA A 228 -1.82 1.76 -20.17
C ALA A 228 -3.17 1.75 -20.95
N TYR A 229 -4.24 2.23 -20.29
CA TYR A 229 -5.65 2.10 -20.75
C TYR A 229 -5.88 2.57 -22.19
N ASP A 230 -5.27 3.69 -22.57
CA ASP A 230 -5.44 4.32 -23.89
C ASP A 230 -4.16 4.22 -24.75
N LEU A 231 -3.38 3.14 -24.57
CA LEU A 231 -2.17 2.89 -25.34
C LEU A 231 -2.40 3.07 -26.83
N GLY A 232 -1.59 3.93 -27.45
CA GLY A 232 -1.65 4.23 -28.88
C GLY A 232 -2.88 5.04 -29.31
N ARG A 233 -3.51 5.81 -28.39
CA ARG A 233 -4.67 6.67 -28.68
C ARG A 233 -4.36 8.16 -28.55
N GLY A 234 -3.10 8.53 -28.31
CA GLY A 234 -2.60 9.90 -28.27
C GLY A 234 -1.83 10.29 -29.54
N HIS A 235 -0.64 10.84 -29.35
CA HIS A 235 0.25 11.25 -30.48
C HIS A 235 0.64 10.08 -31.38
N TYR A 236 0.68 8.84 -30.84
CA TYR A 236 0.89 7.64 -31.63
C TYR A 236 -0.18 7.47 -32.71
N LEU A 237 -1.46 7.70 -32.39
CA LEU A 237 -2.57 7.60 -33.34
C LEU A 237 -2.38 8.57 -34.51
N ASP A 238 -1.96 9.81 -34.22
CA ASP A 238 -1.76 10.85 -35.24
C ASP A 238 -0.58 10.55 -36.16
N GLN A 239 0.46 9.89 -35.65
CA GLN A 239 1.72 9.67 -36.40
C GLN A 239 1.76 8.30 -37.09
N VAL A 240 1.20 7.27 -36.50
CA VAL A 240 1.29 5.88 -36.95
C VAL A 240 -0.05 5.35 -37.46
N GLY A 241 -1.17 5.88 -36.94
CA GLY A 241 -2.52 5.39 -37.22
C GLY A 241 -3.01 4.39 -36.17
N LEU A 242 -4.24 3.92 -36.38
CA LEU A 242 -4.90 3.00 -35.45
C LEU A 242 -4.31 1.58 -35.54
N ARG A 243 -3.82 1.10 -34.40
CA ARG A 243 -3.38 -0.30 -34.22
C ARG A 243 -4.05 -0.93 -33.01
N ALA A 244 -4.07 -2.25 -32.95
CA ALA A 244 -4.50 -2.97 -31.76
C ALA A 244 -3.53 -2.68 -30.59
N LYS A 245 -4.05 -2.49 -29.38
CA LYS A 245 -3.24 -2.22 -28.19
C LYS A 245 -2.26 -3.36 -27.90
N THR A 246 -2.73 -4.61 -28.11
CA THR A 246 -1.91 -5.81 -27.94
C THR A 246 -0.71 -5.82 -28.88
N ASP A 247 -0.86 -5.42 -30.16
CA ASP A 247 0.26 -5.36 -31.09
C ASP A 247 1.29 -4.32 -30.67
N ILE A 248 0.82 -3.13 -30.21
CA ILE A 248 1.69 -2.07 -29.71
C ILE A 248 2.44 -2.55 -28.47
N MET A 249 1.75 -3.24 -27.56
CA MET A 249 2.32 -3.80 -26.34
C MET A 249 3.38 -4.85 -26.64
N LEU A 250 3.14 -5.76 -27.58
CA LEU A 250 4.08 -6.81 -27.95
C LEU A 250 5.32 -6.23 -28.67
N ASP A 251 5.14 -5.24 -29.55
CA ASP A 251 6.27 -4.53 -30.19
C ASP A 251 7.15 -3.84 -29.13
N HIS A 252 6.51 -3.17 -28.15
CA HIS A 252 7.23 -2.55 -27.05
C HIS A 252 7.98 -3.59 -26.21
N LEU A 253 7.30 -4.66 -25.84
CA LEU A 253 7.87 -5.73 -25.01
C LEU A 253 9.07 -6.43 -25.68
N ALA A 254 9.03 -6.62 -27.00
CA ALA A 254 10.16 -7.18 -27.74
C ALA A 254 11.41 -6.24 -27.68
N ARG A 255 11.18 -4.93 -27.75
CA ARG A 255 12.27 -3.96 -27.58
C ARG A 255 12.78 -3.90 -26.14
N MET A 256 11.89 -3.99 -25.16
CA MET A 256 12.24 -4.07 -23.74
C MET A 256 13.12 -5.28 -23.45
N LYS A 257 12.77 -6.46 -23.99
CA LYS A 257 13.60 -7.67 -23.85
C LYS A 257 15.00 -7.47 -24.42
N THR A 258 15.10 -6.86 -25.61
CA THR A 258 16.40 -6.55 -26.24
C THR A 258 17.24 -5.59 -25.39
N LEU A 259 16.62 -4.60 -24.75
CA LEU A 259 17.31 -3.68 -23.83
C LEU A 259 17.76 -4.40 -22.56
N CYS A 260 16.90 -5.21 -21.94
CA CYS A 260 17.26 -5.99 -20.75
C CYS A 260 18.43 -6.95 -21.01
N ASP A 261 18.48 -7.57 -22.17
CA ASP A 261 19.58 -8.49 -22.55
C ASP A 261 20.95 -7.80 -22.59
N ARG A 262 21.02 -6.51 -22.89
CA ARG A 262 22.29 -5.74 -22.87
C ARG A 262 22.89 -5.63 -21.48
N TYR A 263 22.05 -5.65 -20.45
CA TYR A 263 22.45 -5.52 -19.05
C TYR A 263 22.37 -6.84 -18.29
N ASP A 264 22.13 -7.97 -18.99
CA ASP A 264 21.96 -9.30 -18.38
C ASP A 264 20.84 -9.30 -17.31
N LEU A 265 19.70 -8.63 -17.62
CA LEU A 265 18.55 -8.48 -16.74
C LEU A 265 17.43 -9.46 -17.12
N GLU A 266 16.75 -9.97 -16.08
CA GLU A 266 15.60 -10.86 -16.15
C GLU A 266 14.30 -10.06 -15.91
N PRO A 267 13.56 -9.67 -16.98
CA PRO A 267 12.40 -8.80 -16.85
C PRO A 267 11.19 -9.53 -16.27
N ILE A 268 10.52 -8.84 -15.33
CA ILE A 268 9.19 -9.16 -14.80
C ILE A 268 8.26 -8.01 -15.22
N ILE A 269 7.01 -8.30 -15.57
CA ILE A 269 6.00 -7.29 -15.89
C ILE A 269 4.68 -7.62 -15.21
N TRP A 270 3.85 -6.60 -14.98
CA TRP A 270 2.45 -6.81 -14.66
C TRP A 270 1.71 -7.41 -15.86
N ASP A 271 0.68 -8.19 -15.61
CA ASP A 271 0.05 -9.04 -16.63
C ASP A 271 -1.25 -8.47 -17.22
N ASP A 272 -1.82 -7.45 -16.61
CA ASP A 272 -3.18 -6.95 -16.87
C ASP A 272 -3.42 -6.52 -18.32
N MET A 273 -2.40 -5.94 -18.99
CA MET A 273 -2.51 -5.46 -20.36
C MET A 273 -2.79 -6.56 -21.40
N PHE A 274 -2.67 -7.83 -21.05
CA PHE A 274 -2.97 -8.97 -21.92
C PHE A 274 -4.39 -9.51 -21.75
N PHE A 275 -5.21 -8.89 -20.90
CA PHE A 275 -6.57 -9.36 -20.60
C PHE A 275 -7.63 -8.31 -20.96
N SER A 276 -8.86 -8.77 -21.14
CA SER A 276 -9.97 -8.03 -21.77
C SER A 276 -10.42 -6.75 -21.09
N TRP A 277 -10.02 -6.50 -19.85
CA TRP A 277 -10.32 -5.25 -19.16
C TRP A 277 -9.73 -4.03 -19.87
N TYR A 278 -8.55 -4.19 -20.47
CA TYR A 278 -7.80 -3.10 -21.11
C TYR A 278 -7.69 -3.27 -22.62
N ASN A 279 -7.75 -4.51 -23.09
CA ASN A 279 -7.70 -4.85 -24.49
C ASN A 279 -9.00 -5.57 -24.87
N GLN A 280 -9.69 -5.09 -25.87
CA GLN A 280 -10.76 -5.86 -26.54
C GLN A 280 -10.11 -6.94 -27.42
N VAL A 281 -9.26 -7.78 -26.81
CA VAL A 281 -8.70 -8.94 -27.51
C VAL A 281 -9.81 -9.92 -27.73
N GLY A 282 -10.05 -10.30 -28.96
CA GLY A 282 -10.99 -11.38 -29.28
C GLY A 282 -10.52 -12.69 -28.59
N GLU A 283 -11.45 -13.51 -28.15
CA GLU A 283 -11.15 -14.80 -27.48
C GLU A 283 -10.24 -15.74 -28.30
N ASP A 284 -10.01 -15.45 -29.58
CA ASP A 284 -9.25 -16.25 -30.55
C ASP A 284 -7.81 -15.75 -30.78
N GLU A 285 -7.38 -14.62 -30.22
CA GLU A 285 -6.00 -14.12 -30.41
C GLU A 285 -5.03 -14.83 -29.47
N LYS A 286 -4.15 -15.65 -30.04
CA LYS A 286 -3.04 -16.28 -29.32
C LYS A 286 -1.95 -15.26 -29.07
N ILE A 287 -1.92 -14.71 -27.84
CA ILE A 287 -0.82 -13.90 -27.34
C ILE A 287 0.30 -14.85 -26.92
N ALA A 288 1.52 -14.60 -27.39
CA ALA A 288 2.72 -15.29 -26.93
C ALA A 288 3.66 -14.27 -26.27
N ILE A 289 3.94 -14.44 -24.99
CA ILE A 289 4.93 -13.63 -24.29
C ILE A 289 6.34 -14.04 -24.77
N PRO A 290 7.24 -13.10 -25.10
CA PRO A 290 8.61 -13.40 -25.46
C PRO A 290 9.31 -14.25 -24.38
N GLU A 291 10.14 -15.21 -24.82
CA GLU A 291 10.90 -16.07 -23.90
C GLU A 291 11.81 -15.23 -22.98
N GLY A 292 11.90 -15.63 -21.71
CA GLY A 292 12.71 -14.97 -20.70
C GLY A 292 12.04 -13.75 -20.05
N ILE A 293 10.73 -13.58 -20.25
CA ILE A 293 9.92 -12.58 -19.53
C ILE A 293 8.98 -13.33 -18.57
N SER A 294 8.95 -12.89 -17.32
CA SER A 294 8.04 -13.41 -16.30
C SER A 294 6.83 -12.48 -16.12
N LEU A 295 5.68 -13.06 -15.87
CA LEU A 295 4.44 -12.33 -15.56
C LEU A 295 4.22 -12.30 -14.06
N MET A 296 3.90 -11.13 -13.50
CA MET A 296 3.40 -11.01 -12.15
C MET A 296 1.89 -10.73 -12.20
N TYR A 297 1.12 -11.74 -11.80
CA TYR A 297 -0.33 -11.63 -11.67
C TYR A 297 -0.67 -10.88 -10.41
N TRP A 298 -1.25 -9.68 -10.53
CA TRP A 298 -1.76 -8.91 -9.41
C TRP A 298 -3.29 -9.00 -9.32
N ASP A 299 -3.80 -9.33 -8.14
CA ASP A 299 -5.22 -9.30 -7.82
C ASP A 299 -5.44 -9.32 -6.31
N TYR A 300 -6.30 -8.46 -5.82
CA TYR A 300 -6.70 -8.36 -4.41
C TYR A 300 -8.21 -8.13 -4.27
N TYR A 301 -8.97 -8.53 -5.29
CA TYR A 301 -10.41 -8.29 -5.39
C TYR A 301 -11.25 -9.56 -5.30
N GLN A 302 -10.64 -10.74 -5.38
CA GLN A 302 -11.38 -12.00 -5.32
C GLN A 302 -11.57 -12.47 -3.87
N HIS A 303 -12.69 -13.16 -3.62
CA HIS A 303 -13.07 -13.64 -2.30
C HIS A 303 -13.07 -15.17 -2.21
N SER A 304 -12.77 -15.86 -3.30
CA SER A 304 -12.72 -17.31 -3.34
C SER A 304 -11.48 -17.84 -4.02
N THR A 305 -10.95 -18.94 -3.51
CA THR A 305 -9.80 -19.64 -4.10
C THR A 305 -10.06 -20.04 -5.55
N GLN A 306 -11.28 -20.47 -5.90
CA GLN A 306 -11.61 -20.86 -7.27
C GLN A 306 -11.44 -19.71 -8.26
N ALA A 307 -11.86 -18.49 -7.90
CA ALA A 307 -11.70 -17.33 -8.77
C ALA A 307 -10.23 -17.02 -9.07
N TYR A 308 -9.33 -17.18 -8.08
CA TYR A 308 -7.89 -17.05 -8.30
C TYR A 308 -7.33 -18.21 -9.15
N LEU A 309 -7.78 -19.45 -8.94
CA LEU A 309 -7.35 -20.62 -9.74
C LEU A 309 -7.66 -20.41 -11.22
N ASP A 310 -8.88 -19.97 -11.54
CA ASP A 310 -9.33 -19.72 -12.92
C ASP A 310 -8.44 -18.64 -13.60
N LYS A 311 -8.15 -17.57 -12.88
CA LYS A 311 -7.30 -16.48 -13.37
C LYS A 311 -5.84 -16.89 -13.54
N ILE A 312 -5.28 -17.68 -12.61
CA ILE A 312 -3.90 -18.21 -12.73
C ILE A 312 -3.81 -19.15 -13.95
N ALA A 313 -4.82 -19.97 -14.19
CA ALA A 313 -4.83 -20.85 -15.37
C ALA A 313 -4.81 -20.05 -16.69
N GLN A 314 -5.55 -18.93 -16.77
CA GLN A 314 -5.51 -18.03 -17.92
C GLN A 314 -4.10 -17.45 -18.15
N ARG A 315 -3.40 -17.00 -17.09
CA ARG A 315 -2.03 -16.45 -17.19
C ARG A 315 -1.03 -17.50 -17.67
N ARG A 316 -1.11 -18.71 -17.14
CA ARG A 316 -0.25 -19.81 -17.56
C ARG A 316 -0.43 -20.22 -19.02
N SER A 317 -1.62 -20.00 -19.58
CA SER A 317 -1.86 -20.29 -21.02
C SER A 317 -1.05 -19.38 -21.95
N LEU A 318 -0.52 -18.26 -21.46
CA LEU A 318 0.38 -17.36 -22.22
C LEU A 318 1.82 -17.91 -22.33
N GLY A 319 2.15 -19.03 -21.65
CA GLY A 319 3.43 -19.71 -21.76
C GLY A 319 4.57 -19.13 -20.93
N ALA A 320 4.34 -18.07 -20.15
CA ALA A 320 5.34 -17.46 -19.29
C ALA A 320 5.32 -18.02 -17.86
N GLN A 321 6.41 -17.82 -17.12
CA GLN A 321 6.43 -18.04 -15.68
C GLN A 321 5.51 -17.02 -15.00
N VAL A 322 4.71 -17.48 -14.02
CA VAL A 322 3.75 -16.65 -13.30
C VAL A 322 4.09 -16.61 -11.82
N SER A 323 4.29 -15.42 -11.28
CA SER A 323 4.30 -15.11 -9.86
C SER A 323 2.98 -14.43 -9.44
N PHE A 324 2.69 -14.35 -8.13
CA PHE A 324 1.45 -13.79 -7.62
C PHE A 324 1.71 -12.61 -6.69
N ALA A 325 1.03 -11.50 -6.95
CA ALA A 325 1.02 -10.29 -6.12
C ALA A 325 -0.38 -10.05 -5.56
N GLY A 326 -0.58 -10.33 -4.28
CA GLY A 326 -1.75 -9.91 -3.52
C GLY A 326 -1.52 -8.57 -2.83
N GLY A 327 -2.42 -8.16 -1.91
CA GLY A 327 -2.38 -6.83 -1.33
C GLY A 327 -2.27 -6.79 0.20
N ALA A 328 -1.42 -5.92 0.72
CA ALA A 328 -1.48 -5.37 2.07
C ALA A 328 -2.22 -4.03 1.99
N TRP A 329 -3.54 -4.06 2.05
CA TRP A 329 -4.45 -3.01 1.62
C TRP A 329 -4.35 -1.74 2.46
N ARG A 330 -3.71 -0.68 1.92
CA ARG A 330 -3.53 0.62 2.58
C ARG A 330 -3.81 1.86 1.70
N TRP A 331 -4.34 1.70 0.51
CA TRP A 331 -4.30 2.73 -0.55
C TRP A 331 -5.62 3.43 -0.85
N THR A 332 -6.72 3.12 -0.17
CA THR A 332 -8.02 3.75 -0.43
C THR A 332 -8.23 5.08 0.30
N GLY A 333 -7.47 5.35 1.35
CA GLY A 333 -7.58 6.55 2.17
C GLY A 333 -6.56 6.55 3.30
N TYR A 334 -6.85 7.26 4.39
CA TYR A 334 -6.03 7.25 5.60
C TYR A 334 -6.08 5.90 6.32
N THR A 335 -7.15 5.14 6.12
CA THR A 335 -7.47 3.90 6.81
C THR A 335 -7.02 2.69 6.01
N PRO A 336 -6.31 1.70 6.61
CA PRO A 336 -6.05 0.42 6.00
C PRO A 336 -7.31 -0.46 5.97
N HIS A 337 -7.34 -1.43 5.06
CA HIS A 337 -8.45 -2.38 4.99
C HIS A 337 -7.97 -3.80 5.33
N HIS A 338 -7.65 -4.04 6.60
CA HIS A 338 -7.07 -5.31 7.09
C HIS A 338 -7.99 -6.52 6.87
N ARG A 339 -9.31 -6.36 7.01
CA ARG A 339 -10.27 -7.45 6.73
C ARG A 339 -10.25 -7.86 5.27
N LYS A 340 -10.15 -6.91 4.35
CA LYS A 340 -10.01 -7.21 2.91
C LYS A 340 -8.66 -7.87 2.61
N THR A 341 -7.57 -7.37 3.21
CA THR A 341 -6.26 -8.02 3.15
C THR A 341 -6.37 -9.49 3.57
N LEU A 342 -7.04 -9.77 4.69
CA LEU A 342 -7.22 -11.13 5.19
C LEU A 342 -8.00 -12.00 4.21
N VAL A 343 -9.20 -11.57 3.78
CA VAL A 343 -10.07 -12.34 2.89
C VAL A 343 -9.41 -12.65 1.55
N ALA A 344 -8.81 -11.63 0.91
CA ALA A 344 -8.15 -11.80 -0.39
C ALA A 344 -6.89 -12.65 -0.30
N SER A 345 -6.06 -12.47 0.76
CA SER A 345 -4.81 -13.21 0.92
C SER A 345 -5.04 -14.68 1.23
N LEU A 346 -6.04 -15.01 2.07
CA LEU A 346 -6.40 -16.41 2.33
C LEU A 346 -6.78 -17.14 1.04
N ALA A 347 -7.61 -16.54 0.20
CA ALA A 347 -8.02 -17.12 -1.07
C ALA A 347 -6.87 -17.17 -2.09
N GLY A 348 -6.12 -16.08 -2.24
CA GLY A 348 -5.04 -15.95 -3.23
C GLY A 348 -3.85 -16.85 -2.95
N LEU A 349 -3.35 -16.89 -1.71
CA LEU A 349 -2.21 -17.74 -1.35
C LEU A 349 -2.57 -19.23 -1.34
N ALA A 350 -3.83 -19.58 -1.00
CA ALA A 350 -4.31 -20.95 -1.17
C ALA A 350 -4.28 -21.39 -2.66
N ALA A 351 -4.72 -20.51 -3.57
CA ALA A 351 -4.66 -20.78 -5.01
C ALA A 351 -3.21 -20.85 -5.52
N ALA A 352 -2.34 -19.95 -5.09
CA ALA A 352 -0.92 -19.95 -5.43
C ALA A 352 -0.26 -21.27 -5.02
N ARG A 353 -0.51 -21.74 -3.80
CA ARG A 353 0.00 -23.03 -3.29
C ARG A 353 -0.52 -24.22 -4.11
N GLN A 354 -1.85 -24.27 -4.36
CA GLN A 354 -2.48 -25.36 -5.13
C GLN A 354 -1.95 -25.45 -6.58
N THR A 355 -1.61 -24.31 -7.16
CA THR A 355 -1.08 -24.23 -8.52
C THR A 355 0.44 -24.38 -8.58
N GLY A 356 1.15 -24.45 -7.43
CA GLY A 356 2.61 -24.55 -7.38
C GLY A 356 3.31 -23.26 -7.83
N ILE A 357 2.68 -22.08 -7.68
CA ILE A 357 3.37 -20.79 -7.77
C ILE A 357 4.42 -20.76 -6.66
N GLN A 358 5.65 -20.38 -7.01
CA GLN A 358 6.79 -20.40 -6.09
C GLN A 358 7.10 -19.01 -5.52
N GLU A 359 6.61 -17.95 -6.13
CA GLU A 359 6.94 -16.58 -5.78
C GLU A 359 5.68 -15.77 -5.51
N VAL A 360 5.58 -15.23 -4.31
CA VAL A 360 4.43 -14.43 -3.87
C VAL A 360 4.88 -13.12 -3.26
N MET A 361 4.03 -12.09 -3.37
CA MET A 361 4.32 -10.75 -2.88
C MET A 361 3.07 -10.08 -2.33
N ALA A 362 3.20 -9.41 -1.17
CA ALA A 362 2.21 -8.47 -0.69
C ALA A 362 2.53 -7.09 -1.28
N THR A 363 1.61 -6.47 -2.01
CA THR A 363 1.78 -5.10 -2.51
C THR A 363 1.16 -4.08 -1.55
N ALA A 364 1.86 -3.00 -1.27
CA ALA A 364 1.43 -1.92 -0.39
C ALA A 364 1.41 -0.59 -1.18
N TRP A 365 0.36 -0.41 -1.99
CA TRP A 365 0.18 0.78 -2.82
C TRP A 365 -0.08 2.04 -1.99
N GLY A 366 0.21 3.20 -2.55
CA GLY A 366 0.05 4.51 -1.93
C GLY A 366 -0.88 5.45 -2.70
N ASP A 367 -1.85 4.94 -3.44
CA ASP A 367 -2.76 5.70 -4.28
C ASP A 367 -3.29 6.96 -3.59
N ASP A 368 -3.54 7.99 -4.39
CA ASP A 368 -4.04 9.29 -3.92
C ASP A 368 -3.17 9.94 -2.82
N SER A 369 -1.84 9.86 -2.98
CA SER A 369 -0.84 10.62 -2.21
C SER A 369 -0.42 10.02 -0.87
N SER A 370 -0.45 8.70 -0.73
CA SER A 370 0.00 8.00 0.49
C SER A 370 -0.61 8.58 1.78
N GLU A 371 -1.92 8.75 1.79
CA GLU A 371 -2.66 9.23 2.97
C GLU A 371 -2.44 8.33 4.19
N SER A 372 -2.43 7.01 3.98
CA SER A 372 -2.18 6.01 5.02
C SER A 372 -0.68 5.88 5.36
N PRO A 373 -0.30 5.63 6.62
CA PRO A 373 1.07 5.28 7.01
C PRO A 373 1.62 4.05 6.30
N PHE A 374 2.96 3.98 6.11
CA PHE A 374 3.61 2.74 5.64
C PHE A 374 3.50 1.60 6.65
N GLU A 375 3.56 1.93 7.94
CA GLU A 375 3.51 0.97 9.05
C GLU A 375 2.34 0.00 8.98
N VAL A 376 1.18 0.43 8.47
CA VAL A 376 -0.02 -0.42 8.42
C VAL A 376 0.12 -1.63 7.46
N ALA A 377 1.09 -1.59 6.54
CA ALA A 377 1.38 -2.73 5.66
C ALA A 377 1.97 -3.93 6.43
N VAL A 378 2.52 -3.71 7.63
CA VAL A 378 3.13 -4.77 8.45
C VAL A 378 2.13 -5.88 8.80
N PHE A 379 0.84 -5.56 8.95
CA PHE A 379 -0.22 -6.57 9.09
C PHE A 379 -0.18 -7.61 7.96
N GLY A 380 -0.10 -7.14 6.72
CA GLY A 380 0.00 -8.02 5.54
C GLY A 380 1.28 -8.85 5.54
N LEU A 381 2.41 -8.29 5.99
CA LEU A 381 3.68 -9.02 6.08
C LEU A 381 3.60 -10.19 7.05
N VAL A 382 3.09 -9.95 8.26
CA VAL A 382 2.91 -11.02 9.25
C VAL A 382 1.94 -12.08 8.73
N LEU A 383 0.86 -11.67 8.03
CA LEU A 383 -0.09 -12.60 7.42
C LEU A 383 0.56 -13.49 6.33
N TYR A 384 1.36 -12.89 5.45
CA TYR A 384 2.05 -13.64 4.38
C TYR A 384 3.10 -14.59 4.96
N SER A 385 3.82 -14.20 6.00
CA SER A 385 4.74 -15.07 6.75
C SER A 385 4.00 -16.23 7.42
N TYR A 386 2.88 -15.96 8.08
CA TYR A 386 2.04 -16.99 8.70
C TYR A 386 1.52 -17.99 7.67
N LEU A 387 0.93 -17.50 6.56
CA LEU A 387 0.36 -18.34 5.50
C LEU A 387 1.42 -19.08 4.67
N ASP A 388 2.68 -18.70 4.71
CA ASP A 388 3.76 -19.47 4.09
C ASP A 388 3.95 -20.82 4.76
N SER A 389 3.81 -20.86 6.08
CA SER A 389 4.00 -22.09 6.88
C SER A 389 2.70 -22.80 7.28
N HIS A 390 1.53 -22.15 7.14
CA HIS A 390 0.23 -22.68 7.55
C HIS A 390 -0.72 -22.78 6.35
N ALA A 391 -1.21 -24.00 6.09
CA ALA A 391 -2.23 -24.20 5.04
C ALA A 391 -3.61 -23.65 5.47
N ASP A 392 -3.91 -23.80 6.76
CA ASP A 392 -5.16 -23.35 7.35
C ASP A 392 -4.92 -22.10 8.21
N TYR A 393 -5.89 -21.19 8.22
CA TYR A 393 -5.86 -20.00 9.06
C TYR A 393 -6.51 -20.27 10.40
N VAL A 394 -5.76 -20.08 11.48
CA VAL A 394 -6.25 -20.15 12.86
C VAL A 394 -6.09 -18.78 13.52
N GLU A 395 -7.20 -18.11 13.78
CA GLU A 395 -7.23 -16.72 14.24
C GLU A 395 -6.42 -16.49 15.51
N GLU A 396 -6.53 -17.40 16.50
CA GLU A 396 -5.82 -17.28 17.77
C GLU A 396 -4.29 -17.39 17.58
N GLU A 397 -3.82 -18.32 16.75
CA GLU A 397 -2.40 -18.47 16.44
C GLU A 397 -1.86 -17.26 15.68
N PHE A 398 -2.62 -16.78 14.69
CA PHE A 398 -2.24 -15.59 13.94
C PHE A 398 -2.20 -14.34 14.84
N SER A 399 -3.13 -14.21 15.79
CA SER A 399 -3.10 -13.14 16.79
C SER A 399 -1.86 -13.20 17.69
N GLN A 400 -1.39 -14.40 18.04
CA GLN A 400 -0.15 -14.59 18.78
C GLN A 400 1.08 -14.14 17.96
N TRP A 401 1.10 -14.47 16.67
CA TRP A 401 2.15 -14.00 15.76
C TRP A 401 2.16 -12.48 15.66
N LEU A 402 1.00 -11.86 15.42
CA LEU A 402 0.89 -10.39 15.37
C LEU A 402 1.40 -9.75 16.66
N SER A 403 0.98 -10.28 17.82
CA SER A 403 1.39 -9.73 19.12
C SER A 403 2.91 -9.84 19.31
N PHE A 404 3.53 -10.95 18.92
CA PHE A 404 4.97 -11.11 19.06
C PHE A 404 5.76 -10.19 18.13
N PHE A 405 5.40 -10.15 16.83
CA PHE A 405 6.16 -9.39 15.83
C PHE A 405 5.86 -7.89 15.82
N THR A 406 4.73 -7.45 16.37
CA THR A 406 4.28 -6.05 16.26
C THR A 406 3.91 -5.38 17.58
N GLY A 407 3.77 -6.15 18.65
CA GLY A 407 3.26 -5.67 19.94
C GLY A 407 1.75 -5.42 19.96
N LEU A 408 1.01 -5.70 18.87
CA LEU A 408 -0.44 -5.50 18.75
C LEU A 408 -1.15 -6.83 18.46
N SER A 409 -2.28 -7.06 19.12
CA SER A 409 -3.17 -8.21 18.85
C SER A 409 -3.89 -8.05 17.50
N LEU A 410 -4.48 -9.13 17.00
CA LEU A 410 -5.36 -9.05 15.81
C LEU A 410 -6.49 -8.03 16.01
N SER A 411 -7.11 -8.01 17.20
CA SER A 411 -8.16 -7.05 17.52
C SER A 411 -7.67 -5.60 17.42
N ASP A 412 -6.44 -5.31 17.86
CA ASP A 412 -5.88 -3.95 17.79
C ASP A 412 -5.62 -3.53 16.34
N TRP A 413 -5.09 -4.42 15.51
CA TRP A 413 -4.91 -4.18 14.08
C TRP A 413 -6.25 -3.93 13.38
N LEU A 414 -7.26 -4.75 13.65
CA LEU A 414 -8.58 -4.62 13.02
C LEU A 414 -9.27 -3.29 13.37
N LYS A 415 -9.05 -2.73 14.57
CA LYS A 415 -9.57 -1.40 14.94
C LYS A 415 -9.13 -0.29 13.98
N GLN A 416 -7.91 -0.36 13.41
CA GLN A 416 -7.48 0.62 12.42
C GLN A 416 -8.41 0.61 11.20
N GLY A 417 -8.87 -0.56 10.76
CA GLY A 417 -9.83 -0.71 9.67
C GLY A 417 -11.26 -0.35 10.03
N GLU A 418 -11.64 -0.32 11.32
CA GLU A 418 -13.00 0.01 11.79
C GLU A 418 -13.36 1.49 11.58
N LEU A 419 -12.41 2.36 11.27
CA LEU A 419 -12.70 3.72 10.82
C LEU A 419 -13.54 3.75 9.53
N ASP A 420 -13.38 2.72 8.69
CA ASP A 420 -14.15 2.52 7.45
C ASP A 420 -15.15 1.37 7.55
N LEU A 421 -14.75 0.25 8.14
CA LEU A 421 -15.55 -0.97 8.21
C LEU A 421 -15.86 -1.32 9.67
N LEU A 422 -16.99 -0.83 10.19
CA LEU A 422 -17.46 -1.21 11.52
C LEU A 422 -17.73 -2.72 11.61
N PRO A 423 -17.64 -3.32 12.81
CA PRO A 423 -17.97 -4.74 13.01
C PRO A 423 -19.37 -5.11 12.54
N GLU A 424 -20.35 -4.21 12.66
CA GLU A 424 -21.72 -4.40 12.19
C GLU A 424 -21.82 -4.54 10.66
N TRP A 425 -20.79 -4.12 9.93
CA TRP A 425 -20.72 -4.18 8.46
C TRP A 425 -19.79 -5.27 7.96
N ASP A 426 -19.57 -6.33 8.74
CA ASP A 426 -18.63 -7.41 8.42
C ASP A 426 -18.93 -8.10 7.07
N GLN A 427 -20.21 -8.12 6.63
CA GLN A 427 -20.61 -8.58 5.31
C GLN A 427 -19.93 -7.81 4.15
N LEU A 428 -19.37 -6.63 4.43
CA LEU A 428 -18.65 -5.79 3.47
C LEU A 428 -17.13 -6.04 3.47
N ALA A 429 -16.62 -7.00 4.25
CA ALA A 429 -15.17 -7.20 4.44
C ALA A 429 -14.38 -7.39 3.13
N GLY A 430 -15.02 -7.91 2.09
CA GLY A 430 -14.41 -8.05 0.76
C GLY A 430 -14.64 -6.86 -0.17
N ILE A 431 -15.42 -5.86 0.23
CA ILE A 431 -15.82 -4.71 -0.60
C ILE A 431 -14.97 -3.50 -0.23
N ASP A 432 -14.71 -2.63 -1.22
CA ASP A 432 -14.03 -1.37 -0.97
C ASP A 432 -15.00 -0.37 -0.34
N VAL A 433 -14.77 -0.03 0.92
CA VAL A 433 -15.56 0.96 1.66
C VAL A 433 -14.63 2.07 2.17
N THR A 434 -15.08 3.32 2.03
CA THR A 434 -14.28 4.49 2.43
C THR A 434 -15.10 5.59 3.10
N PRO A 435 -16.03 5.28 4.04
CA PRO A 435 -16.82 6.32 4.68
C PRO A 435 -15.97 7.35 5.42
N SER A 436 -14.88 6.94 6.08
CA SER A 436 -13.97 7.87 6.75
C SER A 436 -13.45 8.95 5.82
N LYS A 437 -13.02 8.56 4.61
CA LYS A 437 -12.45 9.48 3.63
C LYS A 437 -13.48 10.46 3.10
N TYR A 438 -14.66 10.00 2.68
CA TYR A 438 -15.65 10.93 2.15
C TYR A 438 -16.28 11.79 3.25
N PHE A 439 -16.44 11.33 4.49
CA PHE A 439 -16.86 12.18 5.61
C PHE A 439 -15.80 13.22 5.95
N PHE A 440 -14.53 12.86 5.94
CA PHE A 440 -13.43 13.78 6.22
C PHE A 440 -13.33 14.90 5.20
N TYR A 441 -13.43 14.60 3.90
CA TYR A 441 -13.17 15.54 2.82
C TYR A 441 -14.39 16.32 2.33
N GLN A 442 -15.61 15.78 2.43
CA GLN A 442 -16.78 16.43 1.81
C GLN A 442 -17.04 17.85 2.34
N ASP A 443 -17.50 18.74 1.45
CA ASP A 443 -17.82 20.14 1.78
C ASP A 443 -18.97 20.23 2.78
N LEU A 444 -18.94 21.28 3.64
CA LEU A 444 -19.93 21.49 4.69
C LEU A 444 -21.25 22.06 4.17
N LEU A 445 -21.21 22.85 3.09
CA LEU A 445 -22.41 23.46 2.48
C LEU A 445 -22.86 22.73 1.21
N LEU A 446 -21.95 22.03 0.53
CA LEU A 446 -22.19 21.29 -0.71
C LEU A 446 -21.83 19.81 -0.55
N PRO A 447 -22.36 19.10 0.46
CA PRO A 447 -22.01 17.70 0.69
C PRO A 447 -22.55 16.79 -0.41
N MET A 448 -21.74 15.82 -0.82
CA MET A 448 -22.12 14.83 -1.83
C MET A 448 -22.75 13.59 -1.21
N PHE A 449 -22.39 13.25 0.02
CA PHE A 449 -22.69 11.96 0.66
C PHE A 449 -23.83 12.05 1.68
N MET A 450 -24.80 12.94 1.46
CA MET A 450 -26.00 13.06 2.29
C MET A 450 -26.81 11.76 2.35
N PRO A 451 -27.08 11.07 1.22
CA PRO A 451 -27.81 9.80 1.26
C PRO A 451 -27.10 8.72 2.09
N GLN A 452 -25.77 8.74 2.11
CA GLN A 452 -24.96 7.82 2.91
C GLN A 452 -25.12 8.12 4.41
N ILE A 453 -25.09 9.41 4.81
CA ILE A 453 -25.34 9.81 6.19
C ILE A 453 -26.74 9.37 6.65
N GLU A 454 -27.77 9.63 5.82
CA GLU A 454 -29.17 9.26 6.12
C GLU A 454 -29.38 7.74 6.20
N SER A 455 -28.54 6.95 5.54
CA SER A 455 -28.63 5.49 5.53
C SER A 455 -27.85 4.80 6.64
N MET A 456 -27.09 5.56 7.46
CA MET A 456 -26.34 4.97 8.56
C MET A 456 -27.31 4.35 9.58
N ASP A 457 -27.10 3.08 9.87
CA ASP A 457 -27.86 2.29 10.84
C ASP A 457 -27.24 2.28 12.24
N VAL A 458 -26.08 2.95 12.38
CA VAL A 458 -25.31 3.09 13.61
C VAL A 458 -24.92 4.54 13.86
N ASP A 459 -24.71 4.90 15.11
CA ASP A 459 -24.09 6.19 15.47
C ASP A 459 -22.59 6.14 15.18
N TYR A 460 -22.23 6.47 13.93
CA TYR A 460 -20.84 6.50 13.48
C TYR A 460 -19.99 7.44 14.33
N GLY A 461 -20.51 8.60 14.74
CA GLY A 461 -19.79 9.55 15.58
C GLY A 461 -19.42 8.98 16.93
N ALA A 462 -20.36 8.32 17.61
CA ALA A 462 -20.10 7.65 18.89
C ALA A 462 -19.08 6.51 18.74
N ARG A 463 -19.13 5.77 17.61
CA ARG A 463 -18.13 4.73 17.31
C ARG A 463 -16.74 5.32 17.13
N MET A 464 -16.61 6.39 16.36
CA MET A 464 -15.32 7.08 16.16
C MET A 464 -14.76 7.65 17.46
N ALA A 465 -15.60 8.26 18.30
CA ALA A 465 -15.17 8.74 19.62
C ALA A 465 -14.66 7.61 20.53
N LYS A 466 -15.30 6.43 20.47
CA LYS A 466 -14.83 5.26 21.18
C LYS A 466 -13.50 4.74 20.65
N LEU A 467 -13.36 4.63 19.31
CA LEU A 467 -12.11 4.19 18.67
C LEU A 467 -10.94 5.11 19.02
N ALA A 468 -11.16 6.43 19.11
CA ALA A 468 -10.14 7.35 19.54
C ALA A 468 -9.59 7.02 20.93
N VAL A 469 -10.47 6.71 21.90
CA VAL A 469 -10.06 6.27 23.24
C VAL A 469 -9.33 4.93 23.18
N ASP A 470 -9.79 4.00 22.34
CA ASP A 470 -9.14 2.70 22.18
C ASP A 470 -7.71 2.86 21.60
N PHE A 471 -7.49 3.76 20.62
CA PHE A 471 -6.17 4.05 20.06
C PHE A 471 -5.23 4.72 21.09
N ASP A 472 -5.73 5.67 21.88
CA ASP A 472 -4.94 6.33 22.93
C ASP A 472 -4.50 5.34 24.02
N ALA A 473 -5.29 4.27 24.25
CA ALA A 473 -5.01 3.24 25.24
C ALA A 473 -4.10 2.11 24.73
N MET A 474 -3.69 2.12 23.44
CA MET A 474 -2.82 1.08 22.90
C MET A 474 -1.40 1.20 23.44
N GLU A 475 -0.91 0.15 24.11
CA GLU A 475 0.46 0.11 24.66
C GLU A 475 1.50 -0.43 23.66
N GLY A 476 1.08 -1.07 22.57
CA GLY A 476 1.94 -1.67 21.53
C GLY A 476 1.95 -0.90 20.22
N GLY A 477 2.69 -1.43 19.24
CA GLY A 477 2.82 -0.85 17.90
C GLY A 477 3.63 0.45 17.86
N ASN A 478 3.37 1.27 16.84
CA ASN A 478 4.00 2.60 16.70
C ASN A 478 3.14 3.67 17.37
N PRO A 479 3.60 4.32 18.47
CA PRO A 479 2.81 5.31 19.21
C PRO A 479 2.37 6.52 18.35
N ALA A 480 3.19 6.94 17.37
CA ALA A 480 2.83 8.03 16.49
C ALA A 480 1.69 7.66 15.54
N VAL A 481 1.63 6.41 15.09
CA VAL A 481 0.52 5.88 14.28
C VAL A 481 -0.76 5.75 15.12
N ASN A 482 -0.66 5.26 16.35
CA ASN A 482 -1.80 5.19 17.27
C ASN A 482 -2.37 6.59 17.54
N GLN A 483 -1.51 7.59 17.82
CA GLN A 483 -1.93 8.98 18.00
C GLN A 483 -2.61 9.56 16.75
N PHE A 484 -2.05 9.30 15.57
CA PHE A 484 -2.66 9.75 14.32
C PHE A 484 -4.07 9.17 14.15
N TYR A 485 -4.28 7.88 14.41
CA TYR A 485 -5.62 7.28 14.30
C TYR A 485 -6.57 7.77 15.39
N SER A 486 -6.10 8.06 16.59
CA SER A 486 -6.91 8.72 17.64
C SER A 486 -7.40 10.09 17.16
N ASP A 487 -6.49 10.97 16.70
CA ASP A 487 -6.83 12.31 16.20
C ASP A 487 -7.78 12.26 14.99
N TYR A 488 -7.53 11.31 14.07
CA TYR A 488 -8.39 11.12 12.89
C TYR A 488 -9.80 10.67 13.29
N ALA A 489 -9.90 9.72 14.21
CA ALA A 489 -11.18 9.25 14.74
C ALA A 489 -11.97 10.38 15.45
N LEU A 490 -11.30 11.20 16.27
CA LEU A 490 -11.92 12.37 16.91
C LEU A 490 -12.43 13.39 15.90
N CYS A 491 -11.64 13.66 14.86
CA CYS A 491 -12.06 14.55 13.77
C CYS A 491 -13.30 13.99 13.06
N LEU A 492 -13.32 12.71 12.75
CA LEU A 492 -14.48 12.04 12.14
C LEU A 492 -15.70 12.07 13.05
N ALA A 493 -15.56 11.84 14.34
CA ALA A 493 -16.64 11.91 15.33
C ALA A 493 -17.34 13.29 15.32
N ASN A 494 -16.55 14.36 15.13
CA ASN A 494 -17.10 15.71 15.01
C ASN A 494 -17.67 16.01 13.62
N LYS A 495 -16.97 15.58 12.54
CA LYS A 495 -17.24 16.03 11.16
C LYS A 495 -18.38 15.27 10.46
N TRP A 496 -18.52 13.96 10.66
CA TRP A 496 -19.26 13.06 9.77
C TRP A 496 -20.66 13.53 9.37
N ASN A 497 -21.45 14.05 10.32
CA ASN A 497 -22.83 14.50 10.09
C ASN A 497 -23.02 16.02 10.10
N LEU A 498 -21.94 16.81 10.27
CA LEU A 498 -22.04 18.28 10.29
C LEU A 498 -22.72 18.87 9.04
N PRO A 499 -22.41 18.43 7.81
CA PRO A 499 -23.08 18.92 6.62
C PRO A 499 -24.59 18.69 6.67
N TYR A 500 -25.01 17.52 7.15
CA TYR A 500 -26.42 17.16 7.29
C TYR A 500 -27.14 18.03 8.34
N LEU A 501 -26.53 18.24 9.49
CA LEU A 501 -27.08 19.09 10.55
C LEU A 501 -27.20 20.55 10.11
N ILE A 502 -26.21 21.09 9.39
CA ILE A 502 -26.29 22.45 8.82
C ILE A 502 -27.45 22.53 7.84
N TRP A 503 -27.56 21.57 6.92
CA TRP A 503 -28.64 21.53 5.93
C TRP A 503 -30.02 21.43 6.59
N GLN A 504 -30.22 20.53 7.55
CA GLN A 504 -31.47 20.37 8.29
C GLN A 504 -31.87 21.65 9.03
N ALA A 505 -30.94 22.25 9.79
CA ALA A 505 -31.19 23.44 10.56
C ALA A 505 -31.53 24.62 9.65
N TYR A 506 -30.86 24.74 8.49
CA TYR A 506 -31.16 25.80 7.50
C TYR A 506 -32.58 25.64 6.94
N HIS A 507 -32.97 24.45 6.47
CA HIS A 507 -34.32 24.23 5.89
C HIS A 507 -35.44 24.24 6.93
N ALA A 508 -35.15 23.94 8.18
CA ALA A 508 -36.06 24.08 9.31
C ALA A 508 -36.15 25.54 9.82
N HIS A 509 -35.37 26.46 9.27
CA HIS A 509 -35.19 27.82 9.78
C HIS A 509 -34.78 27.88 11.26
N ASP A 510 -34.07 26.84 11.73
CA ASP A 510 -33.58 26.73 13.10
C ASP A 510 -32.27 27.51 13.26
N ARG A 511 -32.43 28.82 13.49
CA ARG A 511 -31.31 29.77 13.66
C ARG A 511 -30.51 29.51 14.93
N GLN A 512 -31.13 28.93 15.96
CA GLN A 512 -30.43 28.62 17.20
C GLN A 512 -29.43 27.48 16.98
N THR A 513 -29.84 26.36 16.37
CA THR A 513 -28.94 25.26 16.03
C THR A 513 -27.80 25.73 15.11
N LEU A 514 -28.07 26.57 14.10
CA LEU A 514 -27.01 27.14 13.26
C LEU A 514 -26.03 27.98 14.08
N ALA A 515 -26.52 28.81 15.03
CA ALA A 515 -25.66 29.60 15.91
C ALA A 515 -24.79 28.73 16.82
N ASP A 516 -25.36 27.65 17.39
CA ASP A 516 -24.64 26.70 18.24
C ASP A 516 -23.53 25.97 17.45
N LEU A 517 -23.79 25.59 16.22
CA LEU A 517 -22.78 25.01 15.33
C LEU A 517 -21.65 26.00 15.01
N VAL A 518 -21.98 27.25 14.72
CA VAL A 518 -21.02 28.34 14.43
C VAL A 518 -20.11 28.66 15.61
N HIS A 519 -20.61 28.56 16.84
CA HIS A 519 -19.86 28.90 18.05
C HIS A 519 -19.21 27.69 18.74
N GLY A 520 -19.63 26.45 18.41
CA GLY A 520 -19.17 25.21 19.03
C GLY A 520 -18.43 24.30 18.06
N ARG A 521 -19.18 23.46 17.33
CA ARG A 521 -18.60 22.33 16.56
C ARG A 521 -17.74 22.78 15.39
N LEU A 522 -18.04 23.87 14.68
CA LEU A 522 -17.25 24.31 13.53
C LEU A 522 -15.87 24.86 13.91
N PRO A 523 -15.72 25.74 14.94
CA PRO A 523 -14.40 26.10 15.46
C PRO A 523 -13.60 24.88 15.97
N GLN A 524 -14.27 23.94 16.65
CA GLN A 524 -13.64 22.71 17.10
C GLN A 524 -13.12 21.88 15.91
N LEU A 525 -13.87 21.81 14.81
CA LEU A 525 -13.44 21.08 13.61
C LEU A 525 -12.13 21.63 13.01
N ILE A 526 -11.91 22.94 13.08
CA ILE A 526 -10.64 23.53 12.61
C ILE A 526 -9.49 23.01 13.48
N ALA A 527 -9.68 22.95 14.79
CA ALA A 527 -8.68 22.42 15.72
C ALA A 527 -8.47 20.89 15.53
N ASP A 528 -9.55 20.16 15.20
CA ASP A 528 -9.46 18.73 14.91
C ASP A 528 -8.63 18.47 13.65
N TYR A 529 -8.85 19.22 12.57
CA TYR A 529 -8.05 19.14 11.35
C TYR A 529 -6.56 19.46 11.60
N ASP A 530 -6.27 20.47 12.42
CA ASP A 530 -4.89 20.80 12.78
C ASP A 530 -4.21 19.64 13.52
N ARG A 531 -4.91 19.01 14.50
CA ARG A 531 -4.36 17.83 15.20
C ARG A 531 -4.07 16.68 14.25
N VAL A 532 -5.01 16.33 13.36
CA VAL A 532 -4.81 15.30 12.33
C VAL A 532 -3.59 15.62 11.46
N LEU A 533 -3.43 16.89 11.04
CA LEU A 533 -2.29 17.29 10.23
C LEU A 533 -0.97 17.14 11.00
N GLN A 534 -0.91 17.57 12.27
CA GLN A 534 0.31 17.47 13.08
C GLN A 534 0.71 16.02 13.35
N SER A 535 -0.22 15.17 13.76
CA SER A 535 0.07 13.74 14.01
C SER A 535 0.41 13.00 12.71
N ARG A 536 -0.27 13.28 11.58
CA ARG A 536 0.10 12.67 10.29
C ARG A 536 1.47 13.14 9.80
N ARG A 537 1.81 14.42 9.97
CA ARG A 537 3.15 14.96 9.68
C ARG A 537 4.23 14.25 10.49
N GLN A 538 3.99 14.01 11.79
CA GLN A 538 4.93 13.28 12.63
C GLN A 538 5.19 11.87 12.08
N VAL A 539 4.15 11.12 11.73
CA VAL A 539 4.29 9.78 11.14
C VAL A 539 5.01 9.85 9.80
N TRP A 540 4.60 10.78 8.91
CA TRP A 540 5.26 10.94 7.61
C TRP A 540 6.77 11.14 7.74
N LEU A 541 7.18 12.05 8.62
CA LEU A 541 8.59 12.37 8.82
C LEU A 541 9.39 11.26 9.54
N GLN A 542 8.74 10.28 10.16
CA GLN A 542 9.40 9.05 10.61
C GLN A 542 9.68 8.10 9.45
N GLU A 543 8.73 7.94 8.54
CA GLU A 543 8.74 6.93 7.48
C GLU A 543 9.36 7.42 6.17
N ALA A 544 9.09 8.66 5.76
CA ALA A 544 9.37 9.18 4.43
C ALA A 544 10.16 10.49 4.44
N ASN A 545 10.73 10.82 3.29
CA ASN A 545 11.31 12.12 3.02
C ASN A 545 10.25 13.23 3.11
N PRO A 546 10.61 14.49 3.38
CA PRO A 546 9.64 15.58 3.55
C PRO A 546 8.87 15.96 2.27
N PHE A 547 9.37 15.55 1.10
CA PHE A 547 8.75 15.81 -0.19
C PHE A 547 7.42 15.07 -0.31
N GLY A 548 6.42 15.70 -0.94
CA GLY A 548 5.07 15.15 -1.13
C GLY A 548 4.14 15.35 0.07
N LEU A 549 4.67 15.61 1.27
CA LEU A 549 3.87 15.94 2.46
C LEU A 549 3.01 17.19 2.25
N GLU A 550 3.53 18.18 1.51
CA GLU A 550 2.84 19.43 1.19
C GLU A 550 1.46 19.20 0.53
N ILE A 551 1.27 18.07 -0.14
CA ILE A 551 -0.05 17.75 -0.74
C ILE A 551 -1.10 17.50 0.35
N LEU A 552 -0.73 16.78 1.42
CA LEU A 552 -1.62 16.60 2.57
C LEU A 552 -1.83 17.92 3.32
N GLU A 553 -0.79 18.76 3.43
CA GLU A 553 -0.87 20.09 4.03
C GLU A 553 -1.82 21.00 3.25
N TYR A 554 -1.77 21.03 1.92
CA TYR A 554 -2.70 21.77 1.08
C TYR A 554 -4.14 21.25 1.21
N ARG A 555 -4.33 19.92 1.23
CA ARG A 555 -5.66 19.31 1.38
C ARG A 555 -6.29 19.66 2.72
N ILE A 556 -5.61 19.38 3.82
CA ILE A 556 -6.12 19.58 5.18
C ILE A 556 -6.20 21.10 5.51
N GLY A 557 -5.18 21.89 5.15
CA GLY A 557 -5.20 23.34 5.29
C GLY A 557 -6.33 23.99 4.48
N GLY A 558 -6.63 23.46 3.31
CA GLY A 558 -7.80 23.83 2.50
C GLY A 558 -9.12 23.59 3.24
N LEU A 559 -9.27 22.44 3.92
CA LEU A 559 -10.46 22.12 4.73
C LEU A 559 -10.60 23.07 5.92
N MET A 560 -9.50 23.43 6.59
CA MET A 560 -9.49 24.41 7.69
C MET A 560 -9.97 25.79 7.19
N THR A 561 -9.39 26.28 6.09
CA THR A 561 -9.76 27.57 5.47
C THR A 561 -11.22 27.56 4.99
N ARG A 562 -11.67 26.48 4.38
CA ARG A 562 -13.07 26.30 3.95
C ARG A 562 -14.03 26.32 5.14
N THR A 563 -13.70 25.67 6.24
CA THR A 563 -14.50 25.67 7.47
C THR A 563 -14.63 27.10 8.03
N GLN A 564 -13.53 27.88 8.03
CA GLN A 564 -13.56 29.29 8.42
C GLN A 564 -14.48 30.13 7.52
N ALA A 565 -14.45 29.90 6.21
CA ALA A 565 -15.35 30.56 5.27
C ALA A 565 -16.83 30.17 5.51
N VAL A 566 -17.11 28.90 5.83
CA VAL A 566 -18.45 28.43 6.19
C VAL A 566 -18.97 29.12 7.45
N ILE A 567 -18.15 29.23 8.49
CA ILE A 567 -18.50 30.01 9.71
C ILE A 567 -18.89 31.43 9.35
N SER A 568 -18.13 32.11 8.49
CA SER A 568 -18.42 33.50 8.06
C SER A 568 -19.75 33.57 7.28
N ARG A 569 -20.00 32.65 6.35
CA ARG A 569 -21.24 32.56 5.56
C ARG A 569 -22.48 32.39 6.46
N LEU A 570 -22.40 31.46 7.42
CA LEU A 570 -23.49 31.22 8.38
C LEU A 570 -23.72 32.42 9.29
N LYS A 571 -22.67 33.12 9.75
CA LYS A 571 -22.80 34.38 10.51
C LYS A 571 -23.48 35.48 9.70
N ASP A 572 -23.17 35.61 8.42
CA ASP A 572 -23.80 36.59 7.53
C ASP A 572 -25.31 36.31 7.37
N TYR A 573 -25.67 35.01 7.18
CA TYR A 573 -27.07 34.59 7.15
C TYR A 573 -27.76 34.83 8.51
N LEU A 574 -27.14 34.45 9.61
CA LEU A 574 -27.70 34.66 10.95
C LEU A 574 -27.85 36.14 11.32
N SER A 575 -27.02 37.04 10.81
CA SER A 575 -27.15 38.48 11.04
C SER A 575 -28.11 39.20 10.06
N GLY A 576 -28.64 38.49 9.07
CA GLY A 576 -29.52 39.09 8.04
C GLY A 576 -28.77 39.88 6.96
N ARG A 577 -27.43 39.72 6.87
CA ARG A 577 -26.67 40.26 5.74
C ARG A 577 -26.85 39.43 4.45
N LEU A 578 -27.27 38.21 4.59
CA LEU A 578 -27.67 37.32 3.50
C LEU A 578 -29.09 36.81 3.78
N ASP A 579 -29.94 36.88 2.76
CA ASP A 579 -31.33 36.40 2.85
C ASP A 579 -31.40 34.87 2.72
N SER A 580 -30.46 34.26 1.96
CA SER A 580 -30.36 32.81 1.73
C SER A 580 -28.93 32.39 1.49
N LEU A 581 -28.70 31.07 1.51
CA LEU A 581 -27.45 30.43 1.18
C LEU A 581 -27.66 29.51 -0.06
N PRO A 582 -27.36 30.00 -1.28
CA PRO A 582 -27.59 29.26 -2.52
C PRO A 582 -26.98 27.85 -2.49
N GLU A 583 -25.85 27.67 -1.78
CA GLU A 583 -25.18 26.40 -1.60
C GLU A 583 -26.08 25.35 -0.91
N LEU A 584 -26.95 25.77 -0.02
CA LEU A 584 -27.89 24.91 0.71
C LEU A 584 -29.23 24.73 -0.02
N GLU A 585 -29.54 25.58 -1.02
CA GLU A 585 -30.74 25.47 -1.86
C GLU A 585 -30.58 24.42 -3.00
N GLU A 586 -29.33 24.05 -3.33
CA GLU A 586 -29.06 23.05 -4.36
C GLU A 586 -29.67 21.68 -4.02
N ALA A 587 -30.20 21.01 -5.03
CA ALA A 587 -30.74 19.66 -4.89
C ALA A 587 -29.66 18.67 -4.50
N ARG A 588 -29.91 17.85 -3.49
CA ARG A 588 -28.97 16.81 -3.04
C ARG A 588 -29.13 15.55 -3.90
N LEU A 589 -28.10 15.27 -4.69
CA LEU A 589 -28.08 14.11 -5.57
C LEU A 589 -27.26 13.00 -4.95
N ASN A 590 -27.67 11.75 -5.14
CA ASN A 590 -26.85 10.61 -4.78
C ASN A 590 -25.67 10.51 -5.76
N PRO A 591 -24.41 10.50 -5.31
CA PRO A 591 -23.23 10.36 -6.19
C PRO A 591 -23.19 9.02 -6.93
N LEU A 592 -23.86 7.99 -6.40
CA LEU A 592 -23.93 6.63 -6.97
C LEU A 592 -25.39 6.15 -7.02
N PRO A 593 -26.22 6.71 -7.94
CA PRO A 593 -27.65 6.38 -7.99
C PRO A 593 -27.91 4.90 -8.38
N ASN A 594 -26.95 4.26 -9.03
CA ASN A 594 -27.04 2.86 -9.49
C ASN A 594 -26.22 1.90 -8.60
N ASP A 595 -25.79 2.35 -7.41
CA ASP A 595 -25.06 1.48 -6.49
C ASP A 595 -25.93 0.26 -6.12
N GLN A 596 -25.47 -0.92 -6.52
CA GLN A 596 -26.16 -2.18 -6.32
C GLN A 596 -25.72 -2.91 -5.05
N SER A 597 -24.79 -2.34 -4.26
CA SER A 597 -24.32 -2.95 -3.02
C SER A 597 -25.44 -3.18 -2.01
N GLY A 598 -26.56 -2.45 -2.14
CA GLY A 598 -27.68 -2.48 -1.20
C GLY A 598 -27.38 -1.85 0.15
N PHE A 599 -26.11 -1.43 0.37
CA PHE A 599 -25.65 -0.82 1.61
C PHE A 599 -24.97 0.53 1.30
N LYS A 600 -25.66 1.62 1.51
CA LYS A 600 -25.24 2.97 1.10
C LYS A 600 -23.91 3.47 1.67
N PRO A 601 -23.45 3.08 2.89
CA PRO A 601 -22.10 3.39 3.34
C PRO A 601 -20.97 2.67 2.57
N ALA A 602 -21.28 1.59 1.86
CA ALA A 602 -20.32 0.84 1.07
C ALA A 602 -19.97 1.56 -0.24
N VAL A 603 -19.35 2.71 -0.13
CA VAL A 603 -18.91 3.54 -1.25
C VAL A 603 -17.40 3.63 -1.22
N ASN A 604 -16.75 3.22 -2.32
CA ASN A 604 -15.33 3.51 -2.53
C ASN A 604 -15.18 4.84 -3.27
N TYR A 605 -14.65 5.85 -2.58
CA TYR A 605 -14.37 7.15 -3.16
C TYR A 605 -12.96 7.61 -2.78
N ASN A 606 -11.98 7.03 -3.44
CA ASN A 606 -10.57 7.15 -3.07
C ASN A 606 -9.84 8.38 -3.63
N ARG A 607 -10.53 9.28 -4.34
CA ARG A 607 -9.93 10.51 -4.87
C ARG A 607 -10.35 11.73 -4.03
N ALA A 608 -9.43 12.25 -3.20
CA ALA A 608 -9.69 13.36 -2.28
C ALA A 608 -10.28 14.59 -2.97
N LEU A 609 -9.69 15.04 -4.08
CA LEU A 609 -10.16 16.23 -4.80
C LEU A 609 -11.60 16.06 -5.34
N ARG A 610 -11.99 14.88 -5.80
CA ARG A 610 -13.35 14.59 -6.25
C ARG A 610 -14.35 14.55 -5.11
N THR A 611 -13.89 14.23 -3.90
CA THR A 611 -14.70 14.21 -2.68
C THR A 611 -14.92 15.61 -2.12
N MET A 612 -13.88 16.46 -2.18
CA MET A 612 -13.91 17.82 -1.65
C MET A 612 -14.88 18.74 -2.39
N SER A 613 -14.93 18.65 -3.72
CA SER A 613 -15.76 19.53 -4.54
C SER A 613 -16.10 18.95 -5.90
N ARG A 614 -17.26 19.36 -6.44
CA ARG A 614 -17.59 19.14 -7.87
C ARG A 614 -17.03 20.25 -8.77
N SER A 615 -16.60 21.36 -8.19
CA SER A 615 -15.90 22.40 -8.93
C SER A 615 -14.52 21.93 -9.36
N ARG A 616 -14.05 22.46 -10.48
CA ARG A 616 -12.77 22.06 -11.04
C ARG A 616 -11.62 22.59 -10.18
N MET A 617 -10.78 21.71 -9.68
CA MET A 617 -9.54 22.04 -8.94
C MET A 617 -8.28 21.92 -9.81
N THR A 618 -8.39 21.18 -10.95
CA THR A 618 -7.34 21.02 -11.95
C THR A 618 -7.92 21.15 -13.36
N TRP A 619 -7.09 21.49 -14.33
CA TRP A 619 -7.44 21.54 -15.75
C TRP A 619 -7.43 20.16 -16.38
#